data_63e4f0f6cbb597b261dd0489bf12408e
#
_entry.id   63e4f0f6cbb597b261dd0489bf12408e
#
_cell.length_a   1.000
_cell.length_b   1.000
_cell.length_c   1.000
_cell.angle_alpha   90.00
_cell.angle_beta   90.00
_cell.angle_gamma   90.00
#
_symmetry.space_group_name_H-M   'P 1'
#
loop_
_entity.id
_entity.type
_entity.pdbx_description
1 polymer ?
#
loop_
_entity_poly.entity_id
_entity_poly.type
_entity_poly.pdbx_seq_one_letter_code
_entity_poly.pdbx_strand_id
1 'polypeptide(L)'
;MKYDFIKDYQENQFYPVSEEEIQEVEETLGLKMPIELRKFLLEVGYGFLKRSEYNINRIMGPSSIRDARLKTNDFEFYPDIEVYEDLEEDKLIFFEANESALLLIELSEEQNNPIYYDDIKIADSLEEFLIKVMDDDKYYIVLA
;
A
#
# COMPACT_ATOMS: atom_id res chain seq x y z
N MET A 1 8.23 -11.60 -15.37
CA MET A 1 7.04 -10.98 -14.77
C MET A 1 7.38 -9.58 -14.29
N LYS A 2 6.41 -8.71 -14.29
CA LYS A 2 6.59 -7.28 -14.00
C LYS A 2 7.22 -7.00 -12.63
N TYR A 3 6.88 -7.81 -11.62
CA TYR A 3 7.32 -7.58 -10.25
C TYR A 3 8.38 -8.55 -9.76
N ASP A 4 9.09 -9.24 -10.67
CA ASP A 4 10.14 -10.18 -10.26
C ASP A 4 11.26 -9.50 -9.46
N PHE A 5 11.57 -8.24 -9.79
CA PHE A 5 12.62 -7.47 -9.09
C PHE A 5 12.35 -7.33 -7.59
N ILE A 6 11.09 -7.37 -7.19
CA ILE A 6 10.69 -7.23 -5.78
C ILE A 6 10.33 -8.58 -5.16
N LYS A 7 9.68 -9.45 -5.92
CA LYS A 7 9.28 -10.77 -5.45
C LYS A 7 10.47 -11.66 -5.13
N ASP A 8 11.51 -11.59 -5.95
CA ASP A 8 12.68 -12.45 -5.83
C ASP A 8 13.80 -11.86 -4.96
N TYR A 9 13.61 -10.66 -4.42
CA TYR A 9 14.59 -10.04 -3.55
C TYR A 9 14.61 -10.72 -2.18
N GLN A 10 15.77 -11.25 -1.77
CA GLN A 10 15.90 -12.11 -0.60
C GLN A 10 15.49 -11.49 0.74
N GLU A 11 15.67 -10.18 0.88
CA GLU A 11 15.33 -9.48 2.13
C GLU A 11 13.86 -9.11 2.24
N ASN A 12 13.09 -9.34 1.17
CA ASN A 12 11.65 -9.11 1.18
C ASN A 12 10.94 -10.35 1.70
N GLN A 13 9.82 -10.13 2.39
CA GLN A 13 9.01 -11.21 2.94
C GLN A 13 7.56 -10.99 2.54
N PHE A 14 7.02 -11.90 1.72
CA PHE A 14 5.65 -11.79 1.21
C PHE A 14 4.79 -12.98 1.62
N TYR A 15 3.50 -12.72 1.74
CA TYR A 15 2.47 -13.70 2.06
C TYR A 15 1.43 -13.71 0.93
N PRO A 16 1.00 -14.89 0.47
CA PRO A 16 0.07 -14.97 -0.66
C PRO A 16 -1.31 -14.40 -0.34
N VAL A 17 -1.97 -13.88 -1.38
CA VAL A 17 -3.31 -13.32 -1.28
C VAL A 17 -4.19 -14.04 -2.30
N SER A 18 -5.40 -14.44 -1.88
CA SER A 18 -6.38 -15.04 -2.77
C SER A 18 -7.33 -13.98 -3.33
N GLU A 19 -7.94 -14.30 -4.47
CA GLU A 19 -8.94 -13.43 -5.06
C GLU A 19 -10.15 -13.26 -4.15
N GLU A 20 -10.52 -14.32 -3.41
CA GLU A 20 -11.61 -14.27 -2.46
C GLU A 20 -11.39 -13.24 -1.35
N GLU A 21 -10.17 -13.17 -0.83
CA GLU A 21 -9.82 -12.17 0.19
C GLU A 21 -9.99 -10.74 -0.33
N ILE A 22 -9.59 -10.49 -1.58
CA ILE A 22 -9.75 -9.18 -2.19
C ILE A 22 -11.23 -8.85 -2.39
N GLN A 23 -12.01 -9.79 -2.92
CA GLN A 23 -13.44 -9.61 -3.15
C GLN A 23 -14.19 -9.31 -1.86
N GLU A 24 -13.86 -10.01 -0.78
CA GLU A 24 -14.47 -9.79 0.52
C GLU A 24 -14.24 -8.36 1.02
N VAL A 25 -13.02 -7.85 0.86
CA VAL A 25 -12.70 -6.48 1.25
C VAL A 25 -13.43 -5.48 0.36
N GLU A 26 -13.47 -5.71 -0.94
CA GLU A 26 -14.19 -4.85 -1.87
C GLU A 26 -15.68 -4.76 -1.51
N GLU A 27 -16.30 -5.89 -1.17
CA GLU A 27 -17.70 -5.92 -0.76
C GLU A 27 -17.91 -5.18 0.57
N THR A 28 -17.03 -5.42 1.54
CA THR A 28 -17.13 -4.78 2.85
C THR A 28 -17.01 -3.26 2.74
N LEU A 29 -16.08 -2.78 1.92
CA LEU A 29 -15.80 -1.34 1.77
C LEU A 29 -16.70 -0.66 0.74
N GLY A 30 -17.39 -1.42 -0.09
CA GLY A 30 -18.24 -0.87 -1.15
C GLY A 30 -17.45 -0.16 -2.23
N LEU A 31 -16.22 -0.61 -2.52
CA LEU A 31 -15.38 -0.02 -3.55
C LEU A 31 -14.56 -1.10 -4.25
N LYS A 32 -13.98 -0.74 -5.39
CA LYS A 32 -13.08 -1.63 -6.10
C LYS A 32 -11.64 -1.28 -5.83
N MET A 33 -10.83 -2.29 -5.55
CA MET A 33 -9.41 -2.10 -5.33
C MET A 33 -8.74 -1.64 -6.63
N PRO A 34 -7.81 -0.68 -6.57
CA PRO A 34 -7.09 -0.25 -7.77
C PRO A 34 -6.47 -1.43 -8.52
N ILE A 35 -6.52 -1.38 -9.84
CA ILE A 35 -6.10 -2.50 -10.70
C ILE A 35 -4.65 -2.91 -10.45
N GLU A 36 -3.74 -1.94 -10.36
CA GLU A 36 -2.33 -2.25 -10.11
C GLU A 36 -2.12 -2.95 -8.77
N LEU A 37 -2.79 -2.46 -7.73
CA LEU A 37 -2.68 -3.06 -6.40
C LEU A 37 -3.26 -4.47 -6.38
N ARG A 38 -4.43 -4.66 -7.01
CA ARG A 38 -5.06 -5.96 -7.12
C ARG A 38 -4.13 -6.96 -7.80
N LYS A 39 -3.54 -6.57 -8.92
CA LYS A 39 -2.60 -7.44 -9.66
C LYS A 39 -1.36 -7.76 -8.85
N PHE A 40 -0.80 -6.75 -8.16
CA PHE A 40 0.36 -6.97 -7.32
C PHE A 40 0.07 -7.96 -6.20
N LEU A 41 -1.03 -7.78 -5.49
CA LEU A 41 -1.41 -8.66 -4.39
C LEU A 41 -1.61 -10.11 -4.85
N LEU A 42 -2.19 -10.30 -6.03
CA LEU A 42 -2.41 -11.65 -6.57
C LEU A 42 -1.11 -12.28 -7.10
N GLU A 43 -0.22 -11.48 -7.68
CA GLU A 43 1.04 -12.00 -8.24
C GLU A 43 2.10 -12.22 -7.17
N VAL A 44 2.25 -11.28 -6.25
CA VAL A 44 3.33 -11.28 -5.25
C VAL A 44 2.80 -11.53 -3.84
N GLY A 45 1.77 -10.78 -3.42
CA GLY A 45 1.22 -10.86 -2.08
C GLY A 45 1.45 -9.57 -1.30
N TYR A 46 1.19 -9.63 0.00
CA TYR A 46 1.46 -8.50 0.90
C TYR A 46 2.67 -8.83 1.77
N GLY A 47 3.31 -7.82 2.32
CA GLY A 47 4.43 -8.10 3.22
C GLY A 47 5.43 -6.96 3.31
N PHE A 48 6.63 -7.31 3.74
CA PHE A 48 7.68 -6.37 4.13
C PHE A 48 8.74 -6.24 3.06
N LEU A 49 9.19 -5.00 2.83
CA LEU A 49 10.28 -4.67 1.91
C LEU A 49 11.55 -4.40 2.70
N LYS A 50 12.60 -5.20 2.51
CA LYS A 50 13.89 -5.05 3.18
C LYS A 50 13.74 -4.84 4.69
N ARG A 51 12.92 -5.65 5.34
CA ARG A 51 12.61 -5.49 6.76
C ARG A 51 13.88 -5.58 7.61
N SER A 52 14.05 -4.58 8.49
CA SER A 52 15.15 -4.55 9.45
C SER A 52 14.68 -3.81 10.70
N GLU A 53 15.58 -3.61 11.66
CA GLU A 53 15.26 -2.83 12.87
C GLU A 53 14.82 -1.41 12.54
N TYR A 54 15.35 -0.84 11.44
CA TYR A 54 15.12 0.55 11.08
C TYR A 54 14.24 0.73 9.84
N ASN A 55 13.84 -0.34 9.20
CA ASN A 55 13.02 -0.29 7.99
C ASN A 55 11.83 -1.22 8.14
N ILE A 56 10.63 -0.63 8.24
CA ILE A 56 9.39 -1.37 8.43
C ILE A 56 8.42 -1.21 7.26
N ASN A 57 8.89 -0.71 6.11
CA ASN A 57 8.05 -0.56 4.93
C ASN A 57 7.31 -1.86 4.61
N ARG A 58 5.98 -1.80 4.56
CA ARG A 58 5.19 -2.97 4.19
C ARG A 58 4.01 -2.62 3.30
N ILE A 59 3.75 -3.49 2.35
CA ILE A 59 2.54 -3.45 1.55
C ILE A 59 1.47 -4.17 2.36
N MET A 60 0.35 -3.48 2.59
CA MET A 60 -0.71 -4.00 3.44
C MET A 60 -1.52 -5.06 2.72
N GLY A 61 -1.89 -6.11 3.46
CA GLY A 61 -2.79 -7.13 2.96
C GLY A 61 -4.25 -6.67 2.98
N PRO A 62 -5.15 -7.46 2.40
CA PRO A 62 -6.56 -7.10 2.33
C PRO A 62 -7.18 -6.75 3.68
N SER A 63 -6.92 -7.54 4.71
CA SER A 63 -7.45 -7.28 6.05
C SER A 63 -6.96 -5.96 6.63
N SER A 64 -5.67 -5.65 6.45
CA SER A 64 -5.10 -4.39 6.95
C SER A 64 -5.65 -3.19 6.19
N ILE A 65 -5.82 -3.31 4.88
CA ILE A 65 -6.41 -2.26 4.05
C ILE A 65 -7.83 -1.96 4.52
N ARG A 66 -8.62 -3.00 4.77
CA ARG A 66 -9.98 -2.86 5.29
C ARG A 66 -9.97 -2.15 6.65
N ASP A 67 -9.13 -2.61 7.56
CA ASP A 67 -9.06 -2.08 8.92
C ASP A 67 -8.59 -0.62 8.93
N ALA A 68 -7.65 -0.25 8.07
CA ALA A 68 -7.20 1.13 7.94
C ALA A 68 -8.33 2.03 7.43
N ARG A 69 -9.08 1.57 6.44
CA ARG A 69 -10.22 2.33 5.88
C ARG A 69 -11.33 2.52 6.89
N LEU A 70 -11.63 1.48 7.67
CA LEU A 70 -12.69 1.52 8.67
C LEU A 70 -12.21 2.06 10.02
N LYS A 71 -10.91 2.23 10.19
CA LYS A 71 -10.26 2.67 11.44
C LYS A 71 -10.61 1.76 12.61
N THR A 72 -10.44 0.45 12.36
CA THR A 72 -10.72 -0.61 13.32
C THR A 72 -9.45 -1.41 13.61
N ASN A 73 -9.51 -2.26 14.63
CA ASN A 73 -8.42 -3.15 15.04
C ASN A 73 -7.11 -2.37 15.24
N ASP A 74 -6.05 -2.69 14.54
CA ASP A 74 -4.75 -2.04 14.70
C ASP A 74 -4.77 -0.55 14.37
N PHE A 75 -5.79 -0.07 13.66
CA PHE A 75 -5.90 1.31 13.21
C PHE A 75 -6.88 2.14 14.04
N GLU A 76 -7.54 1.55 15.05
CA GLU A 76 -8.49 2.27 15.88
C GLU A 76 -7.82 3.44 16.62
N PHE A 77 -6.61 3.21 17.11
CA PHE A 77 -5.84 4.22 17.86
C PHE A 77 -4.53 4.57 17.15
N TYR A 78 -4.45 4.35 15.85
CA TYR A 78 -3.26 4.67 15.09
C TYR A 78 -2.98 6.17 15.16
N PRO A 79 -1.71 6.60 15.38
CA PRO A 79 -1.40 8.03 15.52
C PRO A 79 -1.88 8.85 14.32
N ASP A 80 -2.63 9.91 14.60
CA ASP A 80 -3.11 10.88 13.59
C ASP A 80 -3.92 10.26 12.45
N ILE A 81 -4.58 9.12 12.71
CA ILE A 81 -5.35 8.43 11.66
C ILE A 81 -6.46 9.31 11.06
N GLU A 82 -7.04 10.20 11.83
CA GLU A 82 -8.09 11.09 11.38
C GLU A 82 -7.63 12.08 10.30
N VAL A 83 -6.34 12.37 10.21
CA VAL A 83 -5.78 13.23 9.17
C VAL A 83 -6.01 12.65 7.77
N TYR A 84 -6.13 11.33 7.68
CA TYR A 84 -6.29 10.65 6.41
C TYR A 84 -7.72 10.65 5.87
N GLU A 85 -8.72 11.01 6.69
CA GLU A 85 -10.12 10.94 6.27
C GLU A 85 -10.43 11.74 5.00
N ASP A 86 -9.94 12.96 4.90
CA ASP A 86 -10.15 13.79 3.70
C ASP A 86 -9.41 13.23 2.49
N LEU A 87 -8.27 12.61 2.70
CA LEU A 87 -7.47 12.01 1.63
C LEU A 87 -8.11 10.74 1.07
N GLU A 88 -8.91 10.06 1.87
CA GLU A 88 -9.53 8.80 1.50
C GLU A 88 -10.77 8.93 0.62
N GLU A 89 -11.20 10.13 0.30
CA GLU A 89 -12.33 10.33 -0.62
C GLU A 89 -12.07 9.68 -1.98
N ASP A 90 -10.85 9.85 -2.50
CA ASP A 90 -10.46 9.33 -3.81
C ASP A 90 -9.21 8.45 -3.75
N LYS A 91 -8.78 8.06 -2.56
CA LYS A 91 -7.57 7.28 -2.35
C LYS A 91 -7.79 6.19 -1.32
N LEU A 92 -6.92 5.19 -1.36
CA LEU A 92 -6.97 4.04 -0.46
C LEU A 92 -5.62 3.90 0.24
N ILE A 93 -5.64 3.79 1.57
CA ILE A 93 -4.42 3.49 2.33
C ILE A 93 -4.03 2.05 2.02
N PHE A 94 -2.77 1.84 1.57
CA PHE A 94 -2.30 0.50 1.18
C PHE A 94 -0.90 0.16 1.67
N PHE A 95 -0.19 1.13 2.22
CA PHE A 95 1.23 0.96 2.54
C PHE A 95 1.55 1.62 3.87
N GLU A 96 2.19 0.87 4.75
CA GLU A 96 2.69 1.39 6.02
C GLU A 96 4.17 1.65 5.89
N ALA A 97 4.52 2.93 5.96
CA ALA A 97 5.89 3.39 5.75
C ALA A 97 6.61 3.60 7.07
N ASN A 98 7.87 3.92 6.99
CA ASN A 98 8.67 4.25 8.16
C ASN A 98 8.10 5.49 8.86
N GLU A 99 8.38 5.62 10.16
CA GLU A 99 7.93 6.75 10.99
C GLU A 99 6.41 6.86 11.10
N SER A 100 5.73 5.72 11.02
CA SER A 100 4.27 5.62 11.14
C SER A 100 3.50 6.35 10.04
N ALA A 101 4.13 6.65 8.90
CA ALA A 101 3.45 7.25 7.77
C ALA A 101 2.63 6.19 7.03
N LEU A 102 1.47 6.61 6.51
CA LEU A 102 0.62 5.75 5.68
C LEU A 102 0.58 6.35 4.28
N LEU A 103 0.82 5.52 3.27
CA LEU A 103 0.80 5.97 1.88
C LEU A 103 -0.48 5.50 1.21
N LEU A 104 -0.92 6.27 0.22
CA LEU A 104 -2.22 6.09 -0.42
C LEU A 104 -2.05 5.85 -1.91
N ILE A 105 -2.97 5.06 -2.47
CA ILE A 105 -3.06 4.80 -3.90
C ILE A 105 -4.38 5.35 -4.42
N GLU A 106 -4.36 6.00 -5.58
CA GLU A 106 -5.55 6.62 -6.15
C GLU A 106 -6.59 5.55 -6.53
N LEU A 107 -7.85 5.80 -6.15
CA LEU A 107 -8.99 4.98 -6.52
C LEU A 107 -9.44 5.40 -7.92
N SER A 108 -8.99 4.68 -8.95
CA SER A 108 -9.40 4.94 -10.31
C SER A 108 -9.43 3.63 -11.10
N GLU A 109 -10.11 3.64 -12.24
CA GLU A 109 -10.17 2.48 -13.13
C GLU A 109 -9.03 2.47 -14.14
N GLU A 110 -8.11 3.44 -14.03
CA GLU A 110 -6.93 3.51 -14.88
C GLU A 110 -5.99 2.34 -14.62
N GLN A 111 -5.16 2.01 -15.62
CA GLN A 111 -4.18 0.93 -15.49
C GLN A 111 -3.01 1.29 -14.59
N ASN A 112 -2.69 2.58 -14.51
CA ASN A 112 -1.65 3.10 -13.62
C ASN A 112 -2.32 3.90 -12.52
N ASN A 113 -2.01 3.57 -11.28
CA ASN A 113 -2.63 4.21 -10.13
C ASN A 113 -1.56 5.00 -9.36
N PRO A 114 -1.62 6.34 -9.39
CA PRO A 114 -0.64 7.19 -8.69
C PRO A 114 -0.60 6.93 -7.19
N ILE A 115 0.57 7.13 -6.63
CA ILE A 115 0.84 6.95 -5.20
C ILE A 115 1.07 8.31 -4.54
N TYR A 116 0.54 8.47 -3.33
CA TYR A 116 0.57 9.74 -2.61
C TYR A 116 1.12 9.58 -1.19
N TYR A 117 1.85 10.60 -0.76
CA TYR A 117 2.18 10.84 0.65
C TYR A 117 1.39 12.10 1.02
N ASP A 118 0.39 11.98 1.91
CA ASP A 118 -0.60 13.03 2.14
C ASP A 118 -1.26 13.40 0.80
N ASP A 119 -1.21 14.67 0.41
CA ASP A 119 -1.77 15.13 -0.87
C ASP A 119 -0.70 15.30 -1.96
N ILE A 120 0.53 14.85 -1.69
CA ILE A 120 1.65 14.98 -2.62
C ILE A 120 1.83 13.69 -3.41
N LYS A 121 1.77 13.79 -4.73
CA LYS A 121 2.01 12.64 -5.60
C LYS A 121 3.50 12.31 -5.58
N ILE A 122 3.85 11.08 -5.20
CA ILE A 122 5.23 10.63 -5.11
C ILE A 122 5.61 9.60 -6.18
N ALA A 123 4.63 9.09 -6.92
CA ALA A 123 4.87 8.20 -8.06
C ALA A 123 3.64 8.20 -8.96
N ASP A 124 3.85 7.97 -10.26
CA ASP A 124 2.77 7.93 -11.24
C ASP A 124 2.10 6.55 -11.32
N SER A 125 2.71 5.53 -10.74
CA SER A 125 2.19 4.17 -10.73
C SER A 125 2.74 3.39 -9.55
N LEU A 126 2.08 2.28 -9.24
CA LEU A 126 2.56 1.36 -8.20
C LEU A 126 3.93 0.79 -8.56
N GLU A 127 4.13 0.43 -9.82
CA GLU A 127 5.43 -0.09 -10.28
C GLU A 127 6.54 0.93 -10.05
N GLU A 128 6.31 2.18 -10.44
CA GLU A 128 7.30 3.24 -10.24
C GLU A 128 7.62 3.44 -8.75
N PHE A 129 6.58 3.45 -7.92
CA PHE A 129 6.74 3.57 -6.47
C PHE A 129 7.62 2.44 -5.91
N LEU A 130 7.34 1.20 -6.31
CA LEU A 130 8.07 0.04 -5.81
C LEU A 130 9.53 0.06 -6.26
N ILE A 131 9.80 0.49 -7.48
CA ILE A 131 11.18 0.65 -7.97
C ILE A 131 11.92 1.66 -7.11
N LYS A 132 11.30 2.81 -6.84
CA LYS A 132 11.91 3.88 -6.06
C LYS A 132 12.13 3.50 -4.60
N VAL A 133 11.16 2.86 -3.97
CA VAL A 133 11.27 2.49 -2.56
C VAL A 133 12.28 1.35 -2.36
N MET A 134 12.46 0.49 -3.36
CA MET A 134 13.49 -0.55 -3.30
C MET A 134 14.89 0.03 -3.44
N ASP A 135 15.04 1.15 -4.14
CA ASP A 135 16.33 1.85 -4.29
C ASP A 135 16.63 2.70 -3.06
N ASP A 136 15.63 3.40 -2.52
CA ASP A 136 15.76 4.25 -1.33
C ASP A 136 14.51 4.08 -0.47
N ASP A 137 14.63 3.38 0.62
CA ASP A 137 13.49 3.00 1.49
C ASP A 137 12.86 4.17 2.24
N LYS A 138 13.38 5.38 2.07
CA LYS A 138 12.84 6.61 2.68
C LYS A 138 12.65 7.73 1.66
N TYR A 139 12.65 7.42 0.35
CA TYR A 139 12.58 8.47 -0.66
C TYR A 139 11.34 9.36 -0.53
N TYR A 140 10.22 8.80 -0.06
CA TYR A 140 8.97 9.53 0.10
C TYR A 140 9.07 10.63 1.16
N ILE A 141 9.92 10.47 2.14
CA ILE A 141 10.12 11.47 3.20
C ILE A 141 10.76 12.74 2.63
N VAL A 142 11.71 12.59 1.71
CA VAL A 142 12.40 13.72 1.09
C VAL A 142 11.47 14.50 0.17
N LEU A 143 10.51 13.82 -0.48
CA LEU A 143 9.57 14.44 -1.40
C LEU A 143 8.43 15.16 -0.68
N ALA A 144 8.10 14.70 0.51
CA ALA A 144 7.07 15.33 1.34
C ALA A 144 7.68 16.52 2.11
#